data_3328470dcc5f349a9011d24ba2ab54ac
#
_entry.id   3328470dcc5f349a9011d24ba2ab54ac
#
_cell.length_a   1.000
_cell.length_b   1.000
_cell.length_c   1.000
_cell.angle_alpha   90.00
_cell.angle_beta   90.00
_cell.angle_gamma   90.00
#
_symmetry.space_group_name_H-M   'P 1'
#
loop_
_entity.id
_entity.type
_entity.pdbx_description
1 polymer ?
#
loop_
_entity_poly.entity_id
_entity_poly.type
_entity_poly.pdbx_seq_one_letter_code
_entity_poly.pdbx_strand_id
1 'polypeptide(L)'
;MLALVNTPSAPIPVELREVPEPEPASDEAIVEVHAFSINRGELALLSNRPEGWRPGQDIAGVIVKAAADGSGPKEGTRVVALVDGA
;
A
#
# COMPACT_ATOMS: atom_id res chain seq x y z
N MET A 1 -11.17 -5.07 -1.93
CA MET A 1 -10.46 -4.18 -2.88
C MET A 1 -9.41 -4.94 -3.66
N LEU A 2 -9.07 -4.49 -4.85
CA LEU A 2 -7.99 -5.08 -5.63
C LEU A 2 -6.64 -4.59 -5.14
N ALA A 3 -5.68 -5.51 -5.04
CA ALA A 3 -4.29 -5.19 -4.72
C ALA A 3 -3.34 -6.02 -5.56
N LEU A 4 -2.18 -5.46 -5.84
CA LEU A 4 -1.07 -6.20 -6.42
C LEU A 4 -0.36 -6.92 -5.27
N VAL A 5 -0.21 -8.24 -5.38
CA VAL A 5 0.41 -9.04 -4.33
C VAL A 5 1.59 -9.84 -4.84
N ASN A 6 2.53 -10.11 -3.95
CA ASN A 6 3.73 -10.88 -4.23
C ASN A 6 3.40 -12.38 -4.33
N THR A 7 3.88 -13.01 -5.40
CA THR A 7 3.75 -14.46 -5.64
C THR A 7 5.13 -15.04 -5.96
N PRO A 8 6.03 -15.14 -4.97
CA PRO A 8 7.45 -15.44 -5.22
C PRO A 8 7.71 -16.82 -5.84
N SER A 9 6.80 -17.76 -5.66
CA SER A 9 6.95 -19.12 -6.21
C SER A 9 6.29 -19.30 -7.58
N ALA A 10 5.58 -18.29 -8.08
CA ALA A 10 4.90 -18.33 -9.38
C ALA A 10 5.85 -17.90 -10.50
N PRO A 11 5.59 -18.32 -11.77
CA PRO A 11 6.37 -17.84 -12.92
C PRO A 11 6.32 -16.31 -13.09
N ILE A 12 5.16 -15.70 -12.78
CA ILE A 12 5.01 -14.25 -12.71
C ILE A 12 5.02 -13.88 -11.23
N PRO A 13 5.94 -13.01 -10.78
CA PRO A 13 6.16 -12.79 -9.34
C PRO A 13 5.10 -11.94 -8.63
N VAL A 14 4.12 -11.44 -9.36
CA VAL A 14 3.01 -10.63 -8.81
C VAL A 14 1.70 -11.00 -9.47
N GLU A 15 0.58 -10.80 -8.77
CA GLU A 15 -0.77 -10.94 -9.34
C GLU A 15 -1.73 -9.93 -8.71
N LEU A 16 -2.82 -9.63 -9.42
CA LEU A 16 -3.94 -8.87 -8.85
C LEU A 16 -4.83 -9.83 -8.05
N ARG A 17 -5.17 -9.42 -6.83
CA ARG A 17 -5.97 -10.26 -5.92
C ARG A 17 -6.95 -9.38 -5.14
N GLU A 18 -8.15 -9.92 -4.88
CA GLU A 18 -9.06 -9.30 -3.91
C GLU A 18 -8.48 -9.47 -2.50
N VAL A 19 -8.44 -8.38 -1.76
CA VAL A 19 -7.97 -8.35 -0.37
C VAL A 19 -8.96 -7.58 0.49
N PRO A 20 -9.02 -7.83 1.82
CA PRO A 20 -9.88 -7.07 2.70
C PRO A 20 -9.49 -5.59 2.75
N GLU A 21 -10.46 -4.74 3.06
CA GLU A 21 -10.20 -3.33 3.34
C GLU A 21 -9.31 -3.22 4.59
N PRO A 22 -8.40 -2.22 4.63
CA PRO A 22 -7.53 -2.06 5.79
C PRO A 22 -8.28 -1.60 7.03
N GLU A 23 -7.82 -2.04 8.19
CA GLU A 23 -8.31 -1.60 9.50
C GLU A 23 -7.22 -0.77 10.17
N PRO A 24 -7.36 0.57 10.21
CA PRO A 24 -6.31 1.42 10.76
C PRO A 24 -6.31 1.42 12.29
N ALA A 25 -5.12 1.55 12.88
CA ALA A 25 -4.99 1.90 14.29
C ALA A 25 -5.45 3.35 14.52
N SER A 26 -5.56 3.78 15.79
CA SER A 26 -6.10 5.11 16.12
C SER A 26 -5.24 6.28 15.61
N ASP A 27 -3.97 6.05 15.38
CA ASP A 27 -3.01 7.04 14.88
C ASP A 27 -2.73 6.91 13.37
N GLU A 28 -3.49 6.07 12.68
CA GLU A 28 -3.33 5.80 11.25
C GLU A 28 -4.52 6.33 10.45
N ALA A 29 -4.21 6.95 9.32
CA ALA A 29 -5.20 7.38 8.34
C ALA A 29 -5.32 6.37 7.21
N ILE A 30 -6.44 6.37 6.51
CA ILE A 30 -6.61 5.59 5.28
C ILE A 30 -6.42 6.51 4.09
N VAL A 31 -5.57 6.09 3.18
CA VAL A 31 -5.29 6.76 1.91
C VAL A 31 -5.91 5.95 0.78
N GLU A 32 -6.71 6.61 -0.05
CA GLU A 32 -7.08 6.05 -1.36
C GLU A 32 -5.90 6.28 -2.30
N VAL A 33 -5.20 5.21 -2.63
CA VAL A 33 -4.00 5.27 -3.48
C VAL A 33 -4.43 5.45 -4.94
N HIS A 34 -4.00 6.55 -5.54
CA HIS A 34 -4.22 6.81 -6.96
C HIS A 34 -3.05 6.34 -7.82
N ALA A 35 -1.85 6.34 -7.26
CA ALA A 35 -0.66 5.86 -7.94
C ALA A 35 0.39 5.39 -6.93
N PHE A 36 1.16 4.41 -7.33
CA PHE A 36 2.37 4.02 -6.62
C PHE A 36 3.44 3.69 -7.64
N SER A 37 4.71 3.80 -7.24
CA SER A 37 5.82 3.45 -8.11
C SER A 37 6.42 2.11 -7.72
N ILE A 38 6.93 1.39 -8.71
CA ILE A 38 7.74 0.19 -8.51
C ILE A 38 9.14 0.54 -9.01
N ASN A 39 10.10 0.52 -8.10
CA ASN A 39 11.48 0.82 -8.42
C ASN A 39 12.38 -0.40 -8.18
N ARG A 40 13.68 -0.24 -8.42
CA ARG A 40 14.61 -1.36 -8.33
C ARG A 40 14.62 -2.03 -6.96
N GLY A 41 14.44 -1.28 -5.88
CA GLY A 41 14.40 -1.83 -4.54
C GLY A 41 13.24 -2.81 -4.33
N GLU A 42 12.07 -2.48 -4.84
CA GLU A 42 10.89 -3.35 -4.75
C GLU A 42 11.06 -4.62 -5.57
N LEU A 43 11.69 -4.54 -6.74
CA LEU A 43 11.96 -5.74 -7.54
C LEU A 43 12.85 -6.73 -6.77
N ALA A 44 13.84 -6.24 -6.03
CA ALA A 44 14.66 -7.09 -5.16
C ALA A 44 13.85 -7.68 -4.00
N LEU A 45 12.92 -6.92 -3.43
CA LEU A 45 12.10 -7.37 -2.32
C LEU A 45 11.10 -8.46 -2.71
N LEU A 46 10.66 -8.54 -3.97
CA LEU A 46 9.71 -9.56 -4.42
C LEU A 46 10.18 -10.98 -4.11
N SER A 47 11.47 -11.25 -4.20
CA SER A 47 12.03 -12.57 -3.90
C SER A 47 12.30 -12.78 -2.40
N ASN A 48 12.31 -11.73 -1.59
CA ASN A 48 12.64 -11.78 -0.17
C ASN A 48 11.42 -11.60 0.75
N ARG A 49 10.26 -11.26 0.21
CA ARG A 49 9.04 -11.08 0.97
C ARG A 49 8.12 -12.27 0.82
N PRO A 50 7.27 -12.55 1.83
CA PRO A 50 6.34 -13.67 1.76
C PRO A 50 5.27 -13.48 0.69
N GLU A 51 4.62 -14.57 0.32
CA GLU A 51 3.46 -14.51 -0.54
C GLU A 51 2.39 -13.61 0.06
N GLY A 52 1.73 -12.83 -0.80
CA GLY A 52 0.70 -11.89 -0.37
C GLY A 52 1.22 -10.51 0.03
N TRP A 53 2.53 -10.32 0.18
CA TRP A 53 3.09 -9.00 0.41
C TRP A 53 2.78 -8.05 -0.76
N ARG A 54 2.43 -6.83 -0.44
CA ARG A 54 2.06 -5.84 -1.46
C ARG A 54 3.25 -4.96 -1.80
N PRO A 55 3.76 -5.00 -3.06
CA PRO A 55 4.81 -4.11 -3.49
C PRO A 55 4.30 -2.66 -3.58
N GLY A 56 5.23 -1.73 -3.58
CA GLY A 56 4.96 -0.30 -3.65
C GLY A 56 5.36 0.38 -2.35
N GLN A 57 6.36 1.26 -2.43
CA GLN A 57 6.88 1.99 -1.27
C GLN A 57 6.57 3.48 -1.35
N ASP A 58 6.34 4.00 -2.57
CA ASP A 58 5.99 5.39 -2.81
C ASP A 58 4.54 5.46 -3.27
N ILE A 59 3.71 6.19 -2.58
CA ILE A 59 2.31 6.37 -2.95
C ILE A 59 1.96 7.83 -3.13
N ALA A 60 0.95 8.08 -3.96
CA ALA A 60 0.25 9.35 -4.08
C ALA A 60 -1.25 9.06 -4.03
N GLY A 61 -1.97 9.82 -3.27
CA GLY A 61 -3.40 9.61 -3.11
C GLY A 61 -4.08 10.67 -2.27
N VAL A 62 -5.26 10.33 -1.77
CA VAL A 62 -6.11 11.24 -1.01
C VAL A 62 -6.50 10.57 0.30
N ILE A 63 -6.46 11.32 1.40
CA ILE A 63 -6.97 10.84 2.69
C ILE A 63 -8.47 10.68 2.59
N VAL A 64 -8.97 9.46 2.77
CA VAL A 64 -10.41 9.15 2.77
C VAL A 64 -10.94 8.94 4.19
N LYS A 65 -10.06 8.67 5.14
CA LYS A 65 -10.41 8.57 6.57
C LYS A 65 -9.24 9.09 7.40
N ALA A 66 -9.45 10.17 8.15
CA ALA A 66 -8.46 10.71 9.05
C ALA A 66 -8.20 9.77 10.22
N ALA A 67 -7.02 9.88 10.86
CA ALA A 67 -6.72 9.12 12.06
C ALA A 67 -7.72 9.45 13.17
N ALA A 68 -8.19 8.42 13.88
CA ALA A 68 -9.22 8.57 14.90
C ALA A 68 -8.78 9.46 16.08
N ASP A 69 -7.47 9.51 16.35
CA ASP A 69 -6.91 10.35 17.42
C ASP A 69 -6.71 11.82 17.01
N GLY A 70 -7.06 12.19 15.79
CA GLY A 70 -6.93 13.55 15.28
C GLY A 70 -5.55 13.93 14.78
N SER A 71 -4.60 13.01 14.81
CA SER A 71 -3.25 13.26 14.28
C SER A 71 -3.21 13.20 12.76
N GLY A 72 -2.19 13.83 12.17
CA GLY A 72 -1.97 13.79 10.73
C GLY A 72 -2.96 14.61 9.91
N PRO A 73 -2.96 14.41 8.58
CA PRO A 73 -3.81 15.18 7.66
C PRO A 73 -5.28 14.77 7.77
N LYS A 74 -6.15 15.72 7.45
CA LYS A 74 -7.60 15.50 7.45
C LYS A 74 -8.09 14.91 6.14
N GLU A 75 -9.34 14.41 6.15
CA GLU A 75 -10.01 13.89 4.94
C GLU A 75 -9.96 14.91 3.80
N GLY A 76 -9.79 14.41 2.58
CA GLY A 76 -9.72 15.20 1.36
C GLY A 76 -8.33 15.75 1.05
N THR A 77 -7.36 15.62 1.96
CA THR A 77 -5.99 16.07 1.73
C THR A 77 -5.29 15.16 0.73
N ARG A 78 -4.66 15.75 -0.30
CA ARG A 78 -3.80 15.01 -1.22
C ARG A 78 -2.44 14.83 -0.58
N VAL A 79 -1.92 13.61 -0.66
CA VAL A 79 -0.68 13.24 0.03
C VAL A 79 0.24 12.42 -0.87
N VAL A 80 1.53 12.49 -0.56
CA VAL A 80 2.52 11.50 -1.00
C VAL A 80 3.15 10.91 0.26
N ALA A 81 3.49 9.63 0.20
CA ALA A 81 4.04 8.95 1.38
C ALA A 81 4.99 7.83 0.99
N LEU A 82 5.88 7.50 1.93
CA LEU A 82 6.66 6.28 1.89
C LEU A 82 5.98 5.27 2.81
N VAL A 83 5.74 4.08 2.30
CA VAL A 83 5.08 3.00 3.05
C VAL A 83 5.78 1.67 2.76
N ASP A 84 5.50 0.67 3.57
CA ASP A 84 5.93 -0.70 3.27
C ASP A 84 4.68 -1.51 2.93
N GLY A 85 4.43 -1.69 1.64
CA GLY A 85 3.24 -2.39 1.16
C GLY A 85 2.07 -1.44 0.89
N ALA A 86 2.12 -0.78 -0.22
CA ALA A 86 1.08 0.15 -0.66
C ALA A 86 -0.26 -0.53 -0.98
#